data_5ce7f7c0fc6d9ef61b4d2a653d933f98
#
_entry.id   5ce7f7c0fc6d9ef61b4d2a653d933f98
#
_cell.length_a   1.000
_cell.length_b   1.000
_cell.length_c   1.000
_cell.angle_alpha   90.00
_cell.angle_beta   90.00
_cell.angle_gamma   90.00
#
_symmetry.space_group_name_H-M   'P 1'
#
loop_
_entity.id
_entity.type
_entity.pdbx_description
1 polymer ?
#
loop_
_entity_poly.entity_id
_entity_poly.type
_entity_poly.pdbx_seq_one_letter_code
_entity_poly.pdbx_strand_id
1 'polypeptide(L)'
;MGLREPGARILCGMARDTSESNPGRLKQIAQTYKMTKRVDSKVGLVLAAVGIVTFGVILAIGFLIGHEIYAGILGFLLALLAMAVVFGRRAEKAAFGQLDGQPGAAAAVLDNVGRGWSVTPAVAMTRSQDVVHRAVGKAGIVLVGEGNPNRLKGLLASEKKKMARIVVDVPVTDFIVGNGEGQVPLNKIRTTLMKLPRVLPGPKVTEVNDRLRALGDLMSNMPVPKGPLPKGMRMPKGR
;
A
#
# COMPACT_ATOMS: atom_id res chain seq x y z
N MET A 1 -9.64 -63.89 -3.42
CA MET A 1 -10.78 -63.01 -3.18
C MET A 1 -10.18 -61.67 -2.75
N GLY A 2 -9.85 -60.82 -3.74
CA GLY A 2 -9.09 -59.58 -3.54
C GLY A 2 -10.02 -58.41 -3.60
N LEU A 3 -10.11 -57.64 -2.54
CA LEU A 3 -10.83 -56.36 -2.51
C LEU A 3 -9.88 -55.26 -3.00
N ARG A 4 -10.17 -54.72 -4.20
CA ARG A 4 -9.55 -53.52 -4.76
C ARG A 4 -10.13 -52.29 -4.07
N GLU A 5 -9.31 -51.54 -3.41
CA GLU A 5 -9.62 -50.21 -2.91
C GLU A 5 -9.57 -49.17 -4.06
N PRO A 6 -10.64 -48.43 -4.38
CA PRO A 6 -10.66 -47.40 -5.43
C PRO A 6 -10.46 -45.97 -4.86
N GLY A 7 -9.47 -45.75 -3.99
CA GLY A 7 -9.30 -44.45 -3.31
C GLY A 7 -8.04 -43.62 -3.65
N ALA A 8 -7.09 -44.16 -4.42
CA ALA A 8 -5.75 -43.57 -4.55
C ALA A 8 -5.48 -42.75 -5.84
N ARG A 9 -6.48 -42.45 -6.64
CA ARG A 9 -6.26 -41.74 -7.94
C ARG A 9 -6.72 -40.29 -8.01
N ILE A 10 -7.30 -39.73 -6.95
CA ILE A 10 -7.83 -38.34 -7.01
C ILE A 10 -6.86 -37.29 -6.44
N LEU A 11 -5.80 -37.69 -5.71
CA LEU A 11 -4.85 -36.75 -5.11
C LEU A 11 -3.60 -36.45 -5.94
N CYS A 12 -3.45 -37.02 -7.13
CA CYS A 12 -2.27 -36.79 -7.99
C CYS A 12 -2.49 -35.76 -9.11
N GLY A 13 -3.67 -35.12 -9.17
CA GLY A 13 -4.04 -34.15 -10.20
C GLY A 13 -3.90 -32.67 -9.81
N MET A 14 -3.61 -32.35 -8.54
CA MET A 14 -3.59 -30.95 -8.08
C MET A 14 -2.20 -30.36 -7.81
N ALA A 15 -1.15 -31.04 -8.20
CA ALA A 15 0.23 -30.59 -8.00
C ALA A 15 0.98 -30.40 -9.32
N ARG A 16 0.37 -29.70 -10.28
CA ARG A 16 1.08 -29.19 -11.46
C ARG A 16 0.25 -28.10 -12.09
N ASP A 17 0.48 -26.87 -11.67
CA ASP A 17 0.44 -25.63 -12.49
C ASP A 17 0.75 -24.41 -11.63
N THR A 18 1.93 -24.36 -11.05
CA THR A 18 2.53 -23.12 -10.54
C THR A 18 3.94 -22.92 -11.11
N SER A 19 4.13 -23.21 -12.39
CA SER A 19 5.18 -22.58 -13.16
C SER A 19 4.57 -21.36 -13.85
N GLU A 20 4.17 -20.34 -13.11
CA GLU A 20 4.15 -18.98 -13.64
C GLU A 20 5.59 -18.68 -14.05
N SER A 21 5.88 -18.92 -15.32
CA SER A 21 7.12 -18.50 -15.97
C SER A 21 7.26 -17.01 -15.70
N ASN A 22 8.16 -16.66 -14.80
CA ASN A 22 8.49 -15.27 -14.46
C ASN A 22 8.74 -14.56 -15.82
N PRO A 23 7.81 -13.69 -16.26
CA PRO A 23 7.91 -13.12 -17.59
C PRO A 23 9.21 -12.34 -17.63
N GLY A 24 10.08 -12.62 -18.58
CA GLY A 24 11.41 -12.01 -18.67
C GLY A 24 11.32 -10.49 -18.45
N ARG A 25 12.33 -9.89 -17.84
CA ARG A 25 12.33 -8.46 -17.44
C ARG A 25 11.81 -7.51 -18.51
N LEU A 26 12.10 -7.79 -19.79
CA LEU A 26 11.61 -7.01 -20.92
C LEU A 26 10.08 -7.12 -21.09
N LYS A 27 9.49 -8.31 -20.89
CA LYS A 27 8.03 -8.48 -20.93
C LYS A 27 7.35 -7.74 -19.79
N GLN A 28 7.94 -7.72 -18.60
CA GLN A 28 7.43 -6.95 -17.44
C GLN A 28 7.44 -5.45 -17.73
N ILE A 29 8.53 -4.92 -18.29
CA ILE A 29 8.63 -3.51 -18.71
C ILE A 29 7.58 -3.19 -19.78
N ALA A 30 7.41 -4.06 -20.79
CA ALA A 30 6.42 -3.87 -21.84
C ALA A 30 4.97 -3.91 -21.30
N GLN A 31 4.66 -4.78 -20.33
CA GLN A 31 3.36 -4.84 -19.68
C GLN A 31 3.10 -3.57 -18.86
N THR A 32 4.09 -3.15 -18.07
CA THR A 32 4.01 -1.90 -17.28
C THR A 32 3.79 -0.69 -18.19
N TYR A 33 4.50 -0.64 -19.34
CA TYR A 33 4.31 0.42 -20.33
C TYR A 33 2.88 0.42 -20.91
N LYS A 34 2.34 -0.76 -21.28
CA LYS A 34 0.97 -0.87 -21.80
C LYS A 34 -0.07 -0.42 -20.75
N MET A 35 0.12 -0.80 -19.49
CA MET A 35 -0.76 -0.37 -18.40
C MET A 35 -0.69 1.15 -18.19
N THR A 36 0.52 1.70 -18.12
CA THR A 36 0.73 3.15 -17.95
C THR A 36 0.13 3.94 -19.12
N LYS A 37 0.28 3.44 -20.38
CA LYS A 37 -0.28 4.07 -21.58
C LYS A 37 -1.81 4.09 -21.60
N ARG A 38 -2.47 3.13 -20.95
CA ARG A 38 -3.94 3.11 -20.82
C ARG A 38 -4.45 4.22 -19.90
N VAL A 39 -3.67 4.59 -18.89
CA VAL A 39 -4.01 5.65 -17.91
C VAL A 39 -3.51 7.03 -18.40
N ASP A 40 -2.30 7.07 -18.98
CA ASP A 40 -1.69 8.28 -19.51
C ASP A 40 -1.26 8.06 -20.96
N SER A 41 -2.13 8.46 -21.90
CA SER A 41 -1.89 8.31 -23.33
C SER A 41 -0.67 9.10 -23.82
N LYS A 42 -0.25 10.15 -23.10
CA LYS A 42 0.87 11.03 -23.44
C LYS A 42 2.22 10.54 -22.93
N VAL A 43 2.27 9.37 -22.24
CA VAL A 43 3.52 8.86 -21.65
C VAL A 43 4.63 8.69 -22.67
N GLY A 44 4.33 8.15 -23.85
CA GLY A 44 5.32 7.95 -24.92
C GLY A 44 5.91 9.26 -25.44
N LEU A 45 5.06 10.26 -25.66
CA LEU A 45 5.49 11.58 -26.14
C LEU A 45 6.39 12.30 -25.12
N VAL A 46 6.03 12.21 -23.82
CA VAL A 46 6.84 12.82 -22.77
C VAL A 46 8.18 12.11 -22.61
N LEU A 47 8.22 10.78 -22.72
CA LEU A 47 9.49 10.02 -22.67
C LEU A 47 10.40 10.41 -23.86
N ALA A 48 9.84 10.51 -25.06
CA ALA A 48 10.59 10.94 -26.23
C ALA A 48 11.12 12.38 -26.06
N ALA A 49 10.29 13.30 -25.59
CA ALA A 49 10.70 14.69 -25.33
C ALA A 49 11.84 14.77 -24.31
N VAL A 50 11.71 14.05 -23.17
CA VAL A 50 12.75 14.01 -22.12
C VAL A 50 14.05 13.44 -22.68
N GLY A 51 13.99 12.34 -23.45
CA GLY A 51 15.16 11.74 -24.08
C GLY A 51 15.87 12.68 -25.05
N ILE A 52 15.12 13.31 -25.95
CA ILE A 52 15.65 14.23 -26.97
C ILE A 52 16.27 15.48 -26.29
N VAL A 53 15.57 16.08 -25.33
CA VAL A 53 16.06 17.28 -24.63
C VAL A 53 17.34 16.94 -23.85
N THR A 54 17.36 15.83 -23.08
CA THR A 54 18.53 15.44 -22.28
C THR A 54 19.72 15.17 -23.19
N PHE A 55 19.51 14.39 -24.25
CA PHE A 55 20.57 14.09 -25.22
C PHE A 55 21.09 15.33 -25.92
N GLY A 56 20.18 16.18 -26.41
CA GLY A 56 20.53 17.42 -27.12
C GLY A 56 21.32 18.41 -26.28
N VAL A 57 20.95 18.59 -25.02
CA VAL A 57 21.68 19.49 -24.10
C VAL A 57 23.11 18.99 -23.86
N ILE A 58 23.30 17.68 -23.63
CA ILE A 58 24.63 17.13 -23.34
C ILE A 58 25.51 17.16 -24.60
N LEU A 59 24.91 16.88 -25.76
CA LEU A 59 25.62 16.95 -27.04
C LEU A 59 26.06 18.38 -27.36
N ALA A 60 25.19 19.38 -27.13
CA ALA A 60 25.51 20.79 -27.31
C ALA A 60 26.68 21.23 -26.40
N ILE A 61 26.68 20.81 -25.15
CA ILE A 61 27.79 21.07 -24.23
C ILE A 61 29.09 20.41 -24.74
N GLY A 62 29.01 19.16 -25.21
CA GLY A 62 30.16 18.45 -25.76
C GLY A 62 30.77 19.14 -26.98
N PHE A 63 29.89 19.71 -27.82
CA PHE A 63 30.31 20.48 -28.97
C PHE A 63 31.07 21.76 -28.59
N LEU A 64 30.62 22.45 -27.55
CA LEU A 64 31.28 23.67 -27.02
C LEU A 64 32.67 23.38 -26.42
N ILE A 65 32.86 22.15 -25.89
CA ILE A 65 34.11 21.74 -25.19
C ILE A 65 35.06 21.02 -26.18
N GLY A 66 34.60 20.67 -27.39
CA GLY A 66 35.41 19.92 -28.39
C GLY A 66 35.49 18.43 -28.12
N HIS A 67 34.57 17.83 -27.35
CA HIS A 67 34.53 16.42 -27.01
C HIS A 67 33.21 15.74 -27.41
N GLU A 68 32.87 15.80 -28.70
CA GLU A 68 31.55 15.39 -29.24
C GLU A 68 31.29 13.90 -29.04
N ILE A 69 32.29 13.04 -29.23
CA ILE A 69 32.13 11.58 -29.14
C ILE A 69 31.81 11.15 -27.71
N TYR A 70 32.55 11.69 -26.73
CA TYR A 70 32.33 11.38 -25.33
C TYR A 70 30.98 11.93 -24.86
N ALA A 71 30.60 13.15 -25.29
CA ALA A 71 29.32 13.75 -24.99
C ALA A 71 28.17 12.97 -25.64
N GLY A 72 28.34 12.42 -26.82
CA GLY A 72 27.35 11.55 -27.49
C GLY A 72 27.07 10.29 -26.67
N ILE A 73 28.10 9.58 -26.23
CA ILE A 73 27.98 8.36 -25.44
C ILE A 73 27.34 8.69 -24.06
N LEU A 74 27.87 9.70 -23.36
CA LEU A 74 27.37 10.11 -22.06
C LEU A 74 25.93 10.63 -22.15
N GLY A 75 25.62 11.43 -23.15
CA GLY A 75 24.30 11.97 -23.41
C GLY A 75 23.26 10.86 -23.67
N PHE A 76 23.62 9.84 -24.42
CA PHE A 76 22.77 8.68 -24.63
C PHE A 76 22.45 7.92 -23.32
N LEU A 77 23.47 7.65 -22.51
CA LEU A 77 23.29 6.97 -21.21
C LEU A 77 22.43 7.79 -20.25
N LEU A 78 22.68 9.10 -20.17
CA LEU A 78 21.90 9.99 -19.33
C LEU A 78 20.47 10.18 -19.81
N ALA A 79 20.24 10.20 -21.13
CA ALA A 79 18.90 10.22 -21.71
C ALA A 79 18.11 8.95 -21.34
N LEU A 80 18.73 7.77 -21.43
CA LEU A 80 18.12 6.51 -21.00
C LEU A 80 17.78 6.53 -19.51
N LEU A 81 18.68 7.02 -18.67
CA LEU A 81 18.47 7.15 -17.23
C LEU A 81 17.31 8.11 -16.93
N ALA A 82 17.29 9.28 -17.56
CA ALA A 82 16.21 10.26 -17.39
C ALA A 82 14.86 9.69 -17.82
N MET A 83 14.79 9.01 -18.96
CA MET A 83 13.58 8.33 -19.41
C MET A 83 13.12 7.26 -18.39
N ALA A 84 14.04 6.46 -17.86
CA ALA A 84 13.71 5.42 -16.86
C ALA A 84 13.13 6.03 -15.58
N VAL A 85 13.71 7.12 -15.08
CA VAL A 85 13.21 7.83 -13.89
C VAL A 85 11.83 8.43 -14.12
N VAL A 86 11.61 9.10 -15.25
CA VAL A 86 10.31 9.70 -15.59
C VAL A 86 9.25 8.63 -15.80
N PHE A 87 9.61 7.54 -16.47
CA PHE A 87 8.72 6.40 -16.67
C PHE A 87 8.33 5.76 -15.32
N GLY A 88 9.30 5.51 -14.43
CA GLY A 88 9.05 4.93 -13.12
C GLY A 88 8.07 5.76 -12.30
N ARG A 89 8.26 7.08 -12.24
CA ARG A 89 7.35 7.99 -11.53
C ARG A 89 5.94 8.02 -12.13
N ARG A 90 5.81 7.95 -13.45
CA ARG A 90 4.50 7.90 -14.12
C ARG A 90 3.82 6.56 -13.95
N ALA A 91 4.57 5.46 -14.04
CA ALA A 91 4.05 4.11 -13.82
C ALA A 91 3.55 3.95 -12.37
N GLU A 92 4.32 4.45 -11.39
CA GLU A 92 3.90 4.47 -9.99
C GLU A 92 2.60 5.27 -9.81
N LYS A 93 2.51 6.47 -10.37
CA LYS A 93 1.28 7.28 -10.31
C LYS A 93 0.08 6.57 -10.95
N ALA A 94 0.29 5.89 -12.08
CA ALA A 94 -0.77 5.15 -12.77
C ALA A 94 -1.22 3.93 -11.96
N ALA A 95 -0.30 3.20 -11.30
CA ALA A 95 -0.61 2.07 -10.44
C ALA A 95 -1.43 2.51 -9.22
N PHE A 96 -1.03 3.58 -8.54
CA PHE A 96 -1.80 4.12 -7.42
C PHE A 96 -3.16 4.68 -7.83
N GLY A 97 -3.26 5.28 -9.04
CA GLY A 97 -4.54 5.75 -9.56
C GLY A 97 -5.57 4.64 -9.80
N GLN A 98 -5.13 3.40 -10.04
CA GLN A 98 -6.03 2.26 -10.16
C GLN A 98 -6.53 1.73 -8.81
N LEU A 99 -5.76 1.97 -7.74
CA LEU A 99 -6.14 1.60 -6.37
C LEU A 99 -6.99 2.69 -5.69
N ASP A 100 -7.02 3.89 -6.26
CA ASP A 100 -7.75 5.02 -5.69
C ASP A 100 -9.26 4.72 -5.64
N GLY A 101 -9.84 4.86 -4.45
CA GLY A 101 -11.26 4.52 -4.21
C GLY A 101 -11.56 3.04 -3.99
N GLN A 102 -10.55 2.13 -4.02
CA GLN A 102 -10.77 0.73 -3.65
C GLN A 102 -10.62 0.57 -2.14
N PRO A 103 -11.57 -0.10 -1.46
CA PRO A 103 -11.47 -0.37 -0.03
C PRO A 103 -10.21 -1.20 0.29
N GLY A 104 -9.43 -0.76 1.27
CA GLY A 104 -8.20 -1.45 1.68
C GLY A 104 -6.93 -1.01 0.94
N ALA A 105 -7.03 -0.09 -0.01
CA ALA A 105 -5.86 0.42 -0.74
C ALA A 105 -4.84 1.08 0.20
N ALA A 106 -5.30 1.83 1.20
CA ALA A 106 -4.44 2.43 2.21
C ALA A 106 -3.72 1.37 3.05
N ALA A 107 -4.38 0.25 3.40
CA ALA A 107 -3.75 -0.86 4.12
C ALA A 107 -2.60 -1.46 3.32
N ALA A 108 -2.81 -1.75 2.03
CA ALA A 108 -1.79 -2.31 1.16
C ALA A 108 -0.56 -1.41 1.02
N VAL A 109 -0.76 -0.09 0.98
CA VAL A 109 0.35 0.89 0.97
C VAL A 109 1.07 0.94 2.32
N LEU A 110 0.31 0.90 3.42
CA LEU A 110 0.87 0.92 4.78
C LEU A 110 1.73 -0.32 5.06
N ASP A 111 1.32 -1.51 4.63
CA ASP A 111 2.10 -2.75 4.78
C ASP A 111 3.47 -2.67 4.08
N ASN A 112 3.56 -1.86 3.02
CA ASN A 112 4.79 -1.62 2.27
C ASN A 112 5.56 -0.35 2.69
N VAL A 113 5.19 0.33 3.78
CA VAL A 113 5.88 1.57 4.22
C VAL A 113 7.34 1.32 4.61
N GLY A 114 7.68 0.09 5.01
CA GLY A 114 9.06 -0.31 5.30
C GLY A 114 9.34 -0.56 6.78
N ARG A 115 10.60 -0.91 7.07
CA ARG A 115 11.04 -1.31 8.41
C ARG A 115 10.86 -0.19 9.43
N GLY A 116 10.39 -0.54 10.63
CA GLY A 116 10.21 0.39 11.76
C GLY A 116 8.78 0.89 11.95
N TRP A 117 7.84 0.42 11.14
CA TRP A 117 6.42 0.61 11.31
C TRP A 117 5.72 -0.73 11.56
N SER A 118 4.86 -0.77 12.57
CA SER A 118 3.95 -1.89 12.83
C SER A 118 2.56 -1.46 12.42
N VAL A 119 2.00 -2.11 11.41
CA VAL A 119 0.70 -1.76 10.84
C VAL A 119 -0.36 -2.74 11.31
N THR A 120 -1.48 -2.22 11.74
CA THR A 120 -2.70 -2.98 12.06
C THR A 120 -3.81 -2.48 11.16
N PRO A 121 -4.22 -3.24 10.14
CA PRO A 121 -5.31 -2.83 9.26
C PRO A 121 -6.65 -2.89 10.00
N ALA A 122 -7.60 -2.06 9.57
CA ALA A 122 -9.00 -2.09 9.98
C ALA A 122 -9.25 -2.12 11.49
N VAL A 123 -8.57 -1.23 12.27
CA VAL A 123 -8.78 -1.11 13.73
C VAL A 123 -10.17 -0.57 14.08
N ALA A 124 -10.80 0.13 13.16
CA ALA A 124 -12.19 0.57 13.23
C ALA A 124 -12.79 0.62 11.83
N MET A 125 -14.09 0.32 11.72
CA MET A 125 -14.81 0.32 10.46
C MET A 125 -16.26 0.75 10.67
N THR A 126 -16.82 1.51 9.71
CA THR A 126 -18.25 1.82 9.66
C THR A 126 -19.01 0.81 8.81
N ARG A 127 -20.35 0.81 8.93
CA ARG A 127 -21.24 0.01 8.05
C ARG A 127 -21.12 0.43 6.57
N SER A 128 -20.66 1.64 6.31
CA SER A 128 -20.48 2.20 4.96
C SER A 128 -19.06 1.95 4.40
N GLN A 129 -18.33 0.99 4.96
CA GLN A 129 -16.97 0.60 4.53
C GLN A 129 -15.91 1.73 4.67
N ASP A 130 -16.17 2.74 5.52
CA ASP A 130 -15.10 3.63 5.92
C ASP A 130 -14.22 2.90 6.94
N VAL A 131 -12.92 2.91 6.75
CA VAL A 131 -11.98 2.11 7.52
C VAL A 131 -10.89 2.99 8.13
N VAL A 132 -10.48 2.68 9.36
CA VAL A 132 -9.31 3.30 10.00
C VAL A 132 -8.24 2.23 10.18
N HIS A 133 -7.05 2.53 9.70
CA HIS A 133 -5.84 1.73 9.90
C HIS A 133 -4.95 2.40 10.94
N ARG A 134 -4.16 1.62 11.65
CA ARG A 134 -3.22 2.11 12.65
C ARG A 134 -1.81 1.71 12.29
N ALA A 135 -0.90 2.67 12.26
CA ALA A 135 0.52 2.46 12.12
C ALA A 135 1.23 2.96 13.38
N VAL A 136 2.11 2.15 13.94
CA VAL A 136 2.90 2.49 15.14
C VAL A 136 4.38 2.49 14.77
N GLY A 137 5.06 3.57 15.06
CA GLY A 137 6.48 3.72 14.74
C GLY A 137 7.17 4.73 15.65
N LYS A 138 8.40 5.12 15.31
CA LYS A 138 9.16 6.12 16.08
C LYS A 138 8.51 7.51 16.12
N ALA A 139 7.58 7.79 15.21
CA ALA A 139 6.80 9.03 15.23
C ALA A 139 5.59 9.00 16.18
N GLY A 140 5.31 7.86 16.79
CA GLY A 140 4.11 7.66 17.60
C GLY A 140 3.10 6.76 16.93
N ILE A 141 1.82 6.99 17.24
CA ILE A 141 0.68 6.30 16.64
C ILE A 141 0.12 7.18 15.51
N VAL A 142 -0.05 6.59 14.34
CA VAL A 142 -0.67 7.26 13.20
C VAL A 142 -1.94 6.51 12.83
N LEU A 143 -3.04 7.24 12.80
CA LEU A 143 -4.35 6.75 12.37
C LEU A 143 -4.60 7.21 10.93
N VAL A 144 -4.85 6.26 10.06
CA VAL A 144 -5.04 6.51 8.62
C VAL A 144 -6.47 6.13 8.26
N GLY A 145 -7.28 7.13 7.92
CA GLY A 145 -8.68 6.94 7.53
C GLY A 145 -8.84 6.79 6.02
N GLU A 146 -9.59 5.78 5.60
CA GLU A 146 -9.96 5.51 4.21
C GLU A 146 -11.48 5.50 4.06
N GLY A 147 -12.03 6.32 3.16
CA GLY A 147 -13.46 6.45 2.93
C GLY A 147 -13.96 7.89 2.88
N ASN A 148 -15.23 8.13 3.25
CA ASN A 148 -15.81 9.46 3.20
C ASN A 148 -15.29 10.39 4.31
N PRO A 149 -14.70 11.56 3.97
CA PRO A 149 -14.06 12.45 4.97
C PRO A 149 -14.99 12.89 6.10
N ASN A 150 -16.26 13.13 5.79
CA ASN A 150 -17.22 13.62 6.79
C ASN A 150 -17.52 12.58 7.86
N ARG A 151 -17.61 11.30 7.46
CA ARG A 151 -17.86 10.19 8.39
C ARG A 151 -16.57 9.81 9.14
N LEU A 152 -15.43 9.87 8.47
CA LEU A 152 -14.14 9.55 9.05
C LEU A 152 -13.72 10.47 10.18
N LYS A 153 -14.07 11.77 10.13
CA LYS A 153 -13.76 12.72 11.22
C LYS A 153 -14.20 12.22 12.60
N GLY A 154 -15.44 11.75 12.70
CA GLY A 154 -15.97 11.21 13.96
C GLY A 154 -15.28 9.90 14.36
N LEU A 155 -15.03 9.01 13.41
CA LEU A 155 -14.38 7.73 13.64
C LEU A 155 -12.93 7.91 14.11
N LEU A 156 -12.16 8.75 13.42
CA LEU A 156 -10.78 9.10 13.79
C LEU A 156 -10.71 9.76 15.18
N ALA A 157 -11.62 10.69 15.49
CA ALA A 157 -11.67 11.32 16.79
C ALA A 157 -11.96 10.32 17.92
N SER A 158 -12.83 9.35 17.70
CA SER A 158 -13.11 8.28 18.65
C SER A 158 -11.91 7.37 18.87
N GLU A 159 -11.25 6.94 17.81
CA GLU A 159 -10.05 6.11 17.90
C GLU A 159 -8.87 6.87 18.53
N LYS A 160 -8.71 8.16 18.23
CA LYS A 160 -7.71 9.02 18.87
C LYS A 160 -7.90 9.11 20.37
N LYS A 161 -9.14 9.32 20.83
CA LYS A 161 -9.47 9.30 22.28
C LYS A 161 -9.19 7.95 22.91
N LYS A 162 -9.48 6.86 22.21
CA LYS A 162 -9.19 5.50 22.66
C LYS A 162 -7.68 5.28 22.83
N MET A 163 -6.89 5.67 21.83
CA MET A 163 -5.42 5.56 21.90
C MET A 163 -4.84 6.38 23.04
N ALA A 164 -5.30 7.61 23.25
CA ALA A 164 -4.83 8.49 24.32
C ALA A 164 -5.09 7.93 25.74
N ARG A 165 -6.14 7.11 25.92
CA ARG A 165 -6.43 6.43 27.20
C ARG A 165 -5.54 5.21 27.44
N ILE A 166 -5.13 4.55 26.38
CA ILE A 166 -4.36 3.30 26.44
C ILE A 166 -2.88 3.57 26.59
N VAL A 167 -2.40 4.56 25.85
CA VAL A 167 -0.98 4.88 25.76
C VAL A 167 -0.79 6.36 26.10
N VAL A 168 -0.36 6.59 27.34
CA VAL A 168 -0.05 7.93 27.84
C VAL A 168 1.30 8.37 27.26
N ASP A 169 1.46 9.66 26.98
CA ASP A 169 2.69 10.31 26.49
C ASP A 169 3.16 9.84 25.10
N VAL A 170 2.25 9.32 24.28
CA VAL A 170 2.56 8.98 22.88
C VAL A 170 1.77 9.89 21.95
N PRO A 171 2.44 10.61 21.02
CA PRO A 171 1.73 11.44 20.06
C PRO A 171 0.87 10.59 19.14
N VAL A 172 -0.40 11.01 18.95
CA VAL A 172 -1.35 10.38 18.04
C VAL A 172 -1.67 11.36 16.92
N THR A 173 -1.20 11.06 15.73
CA THR A 173 -1.47 11.83 14.51
C THR A 173 -2.52 11.11 13.67
N ASP A 174 -3.37 11.84 12.99
CA ASP A 174 -4.40 11.30 12.12
C ASP A 174 -4.41 12.03 10.77
N PHE A 175 -4.70 11.33 9.70
CA PHE A 175 -4.98 11.89 8.38
C PHE A 175 -5.94 11.00 7.57
N ILE A 176 -6.59 11.60 6.60
CA ILE A 176 -7.54 10.93 5.70
C ILE A 176 -6.86 10.76 4.34
N VAL A 177 -7.00 9.57 3.77
CA VAL A 177 -6.49 9.24 2.43
C VAL A 177 -7.50 9.65 1.37
N GLY A 178 -7.02 10.32 0.33
CA GLY A 178 -7.83 10.76 -0.80
C GLY A 178 -7.18 11.90 -1.57
N ASN A 179 -7.88 12.38 -2.59
CA ASN A 179 -7.40 13.46 -3.47
C ASN A 179 -8.07 14.82 -3.20
N GLY A 180 -8.90 14.91 -2.15
CA GLY A 180 -9.58 16.16 -1.76
C GLY A 180 -8.68 17.08 -0.94
N GLU A 181 -9.19 18.29 -0.66
CA GLU A 181 -8.51 19.29 0.15
C GLU A 181 -8.28 18.77 1.58
N GLY A 182 -7.07 18.90 2.08
CA GLY A 182 -6.67 18.41 3.40
C GLY A 182 -6.50 16.88 3.50
N GLN A 183 -6.59 16.16 2.39
CA GLN A 183 -6.37 14.72 2.32
C GLN A 183 -4.97 14.39 1.81
N VAL A 184 -4.49 13.21 2.16
CA VAL A 184 -3.19 12.71 1.71
C VAL A 184 -3.40 11.70 0.57
N PRO A 185 -2.90 11.97 -0.65
CA PRO A 185 -2.99 11.01 -1.75
C PRO A 185 -2.30 9.68 -1.40
N LEU A 186 -2.81 8.58 -1.94
CA LEU A 186 -2.33 7.22 -1.67
C LEU A 186 -0.82 7.07 -1.87
N ASN A 187 -0.28 7.63 -2.95
CA ASN A 187 1.15 7.60 -3.28
C ASN A 187 2.03 8.43 -2.34
N LYS A 188 1.44 9.35 -1.56
CA LYS A 188 2.16 10.20 -0.60
C LYS A 188 2.12 9.68 0.84
N ILE A 189 1.35 8.63 1.15
CA ILE A 189 1.25 8.07 2.51
C ILE A 189 2.63 7.76 3.09
N ARG A 190 3.46 7.01 2.35
CA ARG A 190 4.83 6.67 2.77
C ARG A 190 5.68 7.90 3.06
N THR A 191 5.65 8.88 2.17
CA THR A 191 6.42 10.13 2.33
C THR A 191 5.92 10.95 3.52
N THR A 192 4.61 10.98 3.74
CA THR A 192 3.99 11.68 4.87
C THR A 192 4.41 11.04 6.19
N LEU A 193 4.36 9.71 6.29
CA LEU A 193 4.81 8.97 7.47
C LEU A 193 6.30 9.17 7.76
N MET A 194 7.14 9.19 6.73
CA MET A 194 8.59 9.39 6.88
C MET A 194 8.98 10.82 7.28
N LYS A 195 8.14 11.81 6.99
CA LYS A 195 8.34 13.22 7.37
C LYS A 195 7.97 13.51 8.82
N LEU A 196 7.20 12.62 9.48
CA LEU A 196 6.84 12.82 10.88
C LEU A 196 8.08 12.80 11.79
N PRO A 197 8.11 13.66 12.82
CA PRO A 197 9.22 13.71 13.76
C PRO A 197 9.34 12.39 14.52
N ARG A 198 10.57 11.92 14.70
CA ARG A 198 10.87 10.68 15.46
C ARG A 198 10.97 11.03 16.94
N VAL A 199 9.89 10.86 17.67
CA VAL A 199 9.79 11.24 19.09
C VAL A 199 10.04 10.05 20.03
N LEU A 200 9.72 8.83 19.58
CA LEU A 200 9.81 7.63 20.41
C LEU A 200 11.11 6.86 20.22
N PRO A 201 11.76 6.45 21.29
CA PRO A 201 12.88 5.49 21.24
C PRO A 201 12.34 4.09 20.88
N GLY A 202 13.21 3.23 20.30
CA GLY A 202 12.83 1.90 19.84
C GLY A 202 12.15 1.03 20.90
N PRO A 203 12.66 0.90 22.13
CA PRO A 203 12.02 0.12 23.19
C PRO A 203 10.59 0.58 23.50
N LYS A 204 10.33 1.90 23.47
CA LYS A 204 9.00 2.45 23.71
C LYS A 204 8.02 2.09 22.59
N VAL A 205 8.47 2.01 21.34
CA VAL A 205 7.66 1.54 20.21
C VAL A 205 7.22 0.10 20.42
N THR A 206 8.11 -0.77 20.92
CA THR A 206 7.79 -2.17 21.23
C THR A 206 6.75 -2.26 22.34
N GLU A 207 6.97 -1.53 23.44
CA GLU A 207 6.02 -1.46 24.55
C GLU A 207 4.61 -1.02 24.11
N VAL A 208 4.54 0.03 23.27
CA VAL A 208 3.28 0.51 22.69
C VAL A 208 2.60 -0.57 21.86
N ASN A 209 3.35 -1.25 21.00
CA ASN A 209 2.81 -2.33 20.19
C ASN A 209 2.26 -3.48 21.04
N ASP A 210 2.98 -3.89 22.08
CA ASP A 210 2.57 -4.99 22.94
C ASP A 210 1.30 -4.64 23.73
N ARG A 211 1.20 -3.41 24.25
CA ARG A 211 -0.03 -2.93 24.90
C ARG A 211 -1.22 -2.91 23.96
N LEU A 212 -1.01 -2.48 22.71
CA LEU A 212 -2.08 -2.39 21.72
C LEU A 212 -2.52 -3.77 21.21
N ARG A 213 -1.59 -4.75 21.12
CA ARG A 213 -1.90 -6.15 20.79
C ARG A 213 -2.72 -6.80 21.89
N ALA A 214 -2.30 -6.66 23.15
CA ALA A 214 -3.02 -7.20 24.29
C ALA A 214 -4.50 -6.75 24.34
N LEU A 215 -4.78 -5.50 23.93
CA LEU A 215 -6.15 -4.99 23.82
C LEU A 215 -6.93 -5.60 22.65
N GLY A 216 -6.28 -5.83 21.50
CA GLY A 216 -6.87 -6.50 20.36
C GLY A 216 -7.30 -7.91 20.72
N ASP A 217 -6.46 -8.66 21.42
CA ASP A 217 -6.75 -10.02 21.87
C ASP A 217 -7.88 -10.06 22.92
N LEU A 218 -7.91 -9.10 23.84
CA LEU A 218 -9.01 -8.99 24.83
C LEU A 218 -10.35 -8.69 24.15
N MET A 219 -10.38 -7.83 23.14
CA MET A 219 -11.60 -7.51 22.41
C MET A 219 -12.08 -8.65 21.49
N SER A 220 -11.17 -9.43 20.91
CA SER A 220 -11.52 -10.60 20.10
C SER A 220 -12.03 -11.75 20.95
N ASN A 221 -11.55 -11.87 22.20
CA ASN A 221 -11.93 -12.89 23.16
C ASN A 221 -13.10 -12.49 24.08
N MET A 222 -13.60 -11.25 23.99
CA MET A 222 -14.84 -10.92 24.68
C MET A 222 -15.97 -11.77 24.09
N PRO A 223 -16.67 -12.59 24.92
CA PRO A 223 -17.86 -13.27 24.47
C PRO A 223 -18.86 -12.19 24.02
N VAL A 224 -19.08 -12.10 22.71
CA VAL A 224 -20.14 -11.25 22.18
C VAL A 224 -21.40 -11.69 22.90
N PRO A 225 -22.12 -10.81 23.65
CA PRO A 225 -23.39 -11.18 24.24
C PRO A 225 -24.24 -11.69 23.09
N LYS A 226 -24.57 -12.97 23.09
CA LYS A 226 -25.51 -13.54 22.14
C LYS A 226 -26.82 -12.80 22.42
N GLY A 227 -27.12 -11.78 21.62
CA GLY A 227 -28.40 -11.11 21.67
C GLY A 227 -29.53 -12.14 21.61
N PRO A 228 -30.71 -11.87 22.14
CA PRO A 228 -31.80 -12.82 22.12
C PRO A 228 -32.00 -13.31 20.68
N LEU A 229 -31.87 -14.63 20.49
CA LEU A 229 -32.11 -15.29 19.22
C LEU A 229 -33.49 -14.85 18.69
N PRO A 230 -33.62 -14.48 17.40
CA PRO A 230 -34.90 -14.16 16.83
C PRO A 230 -35.85 -15.32 17.09
N LYS A 231 -36.98 -15.05 17.76
CA LYS A 231 -38.05 -16.04 17.97
C LYS A 231 -38.49 -16.55 16.62
N GLY A 232 -38.10 -17.78 16.24
CA GLY A 232 -38.51 -18.39 14.99
C GLY A 232 -37.56 -19.39 14.34
N MET A 233 -36.29 -19.47 14.75
CA MET A 233 -35.38 -20.50 14.25
C MET A 233 -35.56 -21.81 15.05
N ARG A 234 -36.40 -22.71 14.56
CA ARG A 234 -36.42 -24.12 15.00
C ARG A 234 -35.16 -24.78 14.49
N MET A 235 -34.27 -25.25 15.41
CA MET A 235 -33.17 -26.12 15.04
C MET A 235 -33.75 -27.44 14.47
N PRO A 236 -33.18 -27.96 13.35
CA PRO A 236 -33.55 -29.30 12.88
C PRO A 236 -33.09 -30.29 13.96
N LYS A 237 -34.03 -31.12 14.43
CA LYS A 237 -33.76 -32.24 15.34
C LYS A 237 -32.96 -33.27 14.55
N GLY A 238 -31.67 -33.45 14.86
CA GLY A 238 -30.83 -34.49 14.29
C GLY A 238 -31.43 -35.88 14.61
N ARG A 239 -31.48 -36.68 13.56
CA ARG A 239 -31.71 -38.14 13.62
C ARG A 239 -30.37 -38.83 13.66
#